data_c4d185d0ad6dcd0f0dd352dde6f0bcbb
#
_entry.id   c4d185d0ad6dcd0f0dd352dde6f0bcbb
#
_cell.length_a   1.000
_cell.length_b   1.000
_cell.length_c   1.000
_cell.angle_alpha   90.00
_cell.angle_beta   90.00
_cell.angle_gamma   90.00
#
_symmetry.space_group_name_H-M   'P 1'
#
loop_
_entity.id
_entity.type
_entity.pdbx_description
1 polymer ?
#
loop_
_entity_poly.entity_id
_entity_poly.type
_entity_poly.pdbx_seq_one_letter_code
_entity_poly.pdbx_strand_id
1 'polypeptide(L)'
;MPLMALTLTGCGVTQSVTDCTKSAFTSVFYKKIKILHLDFTAREALNTDSRENNSLSEPVVVRVYQLKDRKNFDKTVYQQLLQDDASILKDDMLASRDVVVKPGGDASLDMPMEEEAQFVAVVGLFRHPDMTNDTWKQVIKRSDLDPDKPRILEAGDNHLTLQPLKDD
;
A
#
# COMPACT_ATOMS: atom_id res chain seq x y z
N MET A 1 4.85 21.52 -70.61
CA MET A 1 4.06 20.83 -69.56
C MET A 1 4.98 20.65 -68.34
N PRO A 2 4.75 21.37 -67.25
CA PRO A 2 5.55 21.14 -66.05
C PRO A 2 4.97 19.97 -65.29
N LEU A 3 5.77 18.99 -65.04
CA LEU A 3 5.50 17.90 -64.13
C LEU A 3 5.52 18.45 -62.71
N MET A 4 4.38 18.51 -62.06
CA MET A 4 4.28 18.86 -60.64
C MET A 4 4.68 17.61 -59.84
N ALA A 5 5.85 17.63 -59.25
CA ALA A 5 6.25 16.65 -58.25
C ALA A 5 5.56 17.00 -56.93
N LEU A 6 4.57 16.20 -56.58
CA LEU A 6 4.01 16.22 -55.23
C LEU A 6 5.01 15.49 -54.29
N THR A 7 5.75 16.28 -53.55
CA THR A 7 6.51 15.78 -52.42
C THR A 7 5.56 15.59 -51.23
N LEU A 8 5.14 14.39 -51.02
CA LEU A 8 4.46 14.01 -49.77
C LEU A 8 5.50 14.01 -48.64
N THR A 9 5.54 15.11 -47.90
CA THR A 9 6.25 15.15 -46.62
C THR A 9 5.37 14.51 -45.55
N GLY A 10 5.43 13.18 -45.47
CA GLY A 10 4.63 12.41 -44.55
C GLY A 10 5.36 11.93 -43.31
N CYS A 11 6.42 12.63 -42.83
CA CYS A 11 7.22 12.11 -41.70
C CYS A 11 6.88 12.66 -40.31
N GLY A 12 5.85 13.53 -40.17
CA GLY A 12 5.54 14.14 -38.89
C GLY A 12 4.38 13.50 -38.11
N VAL A 13 3.60 12.65 -38.73
CA VAL A 13 2.32 12.18 -38.14
C VAL A 13 2.45 10.83 -37.43
N THR A 14 3.46 10.03 -37.77
CA THR A 14 3.62 8.67 -37.22
C THR A 14 4.13 8.63 -35.80
N GLN A 15 4.93 9.57 -35.32
CA GLN A 15 5.43 9.58 -33.93
C GLN A 15 4.37 10.05 -32.93
N SER A 16 3.57 11.03 -33.27
CA SER A 16 2.51 11.52 -32.38
C SER A 16 1.38 10.53 -32.21
N VAL A 17 1.06 9.73 -33.23
CA VAL A 17 0.06 8.66 -33.14
C VAL A 17 0.54 7.50 -32.27
N THR A 18 1.83 7.19 -32.28
CA THR A 18 2.40 6.12 -31.46
C THR A 18 2.40 6.49 -29.96
N ASP A 19 2.73 7.72 -29.62
CA ASP A 19 2.70 8.20 -28.23
C ASP A 19 1.27 8.32 -27.68
N CYS A 20 0.33 8.81 -28.48
CA CYS A 20 -1.09 8.83 -28.10
C CYS A 20 -1.67 7.42 -27.92
N THR A 21 -1.28 6.47 -28.76
CA THR A 21 -1.73 5.07 -28.65
C THR A 21 -1.17 4.44 -27.39
N LYS A 22 0.10 4.70 -27.06
CA LYS A 22 0.74 4.17 -25.85
C LYS A 22 0.11 4.74 -24.58
N SER A 23 -0.20 6.02 -24.53
CA SER A 23 -0.93 6.66 -23.43
C SER A 23 -2.35 6.14 -23.30
N ALA A 24 -3.07 5.97 -24.42
CA ALA A 24 -4.41 5.41 -24.43
C ALA A 24 -4.43 3.93 -23.99
N PHE A 25 -3.45 3.15 -24.42
CA PHE A 25 -3.26 1.76 -23.97
C PHE A 25 -3.00 1.70 -22.46
N THR A 26 -2.13 2.54 -21.95
CA THR A 26 -1.82 2.61 -20.52
C THR A 26 -3.07 2.97 -19.71
N SER A 27 -3.86 3.95 -20.16
CA SER A 27 -5.07 4.37 -19.47
C SER A 27 -6.22 3.37 -19.57
N VAL A 28 -6.28 2.53 -20.61
CA VAL A 28 -7.30 1.49 -20.77
C VAL A 28 -6.99 0.26 -19.93
N PHE A 29 -5.71 -0.11 -19.81
CA PHE A 29 -5.30 -1.29 -19.05
C PHE A 29 -5.02 -1.01 -17.57
N TYR A 30 -4.71 0.22 -17.19
CA TYR A 30 -4.60 0.62 -15.80
C TYR A 30 -5.99 0.95 -15.25
N LYS A 31 -6.62 -0.04 -14.64
CA LYS A 31 -7.82 0.21 -13.86
C LYS A 31 -7.48 1.13 -12.71
N LYS A 32 -8.18 2.25 -12.62
CA LYS A 32 -7.98 3.21 -11.54
C LYS A 32 -8.40 2.59 -10.21
N ILE A 33 -7.53 2.66 -9.21
CA ILE A 33 -7.86 2.24 -7.86
C ILE A 33 -8.79 3.30 -7.25
N LYS A 34 -10.04 2.93 -7.04
CA LYS A 34 -11.06 3.80 -6.41
C LYS A 34 -11.26 3.48 -4.94
N ILE A 35 -11.09 2.21 -4.59
CA ILE A 35 -11.25 1.72 -3.23
C ILE A 35 -10.00 0.91 -2.88
N LEU A 36 -9.45 1.19 -1.71
CA LEU A 36 -8.38 0.40 -1.13
C LEU A 36 -8.97 -0.80 -0.41
N HIS A 37 -8.67 -1.99 -0.87
CA HIS A 37 -9.07 -3.25 -0.26
C HIS A 37 -7.85 -3.93 0.37
N LEU A 38 -7.88 -4.12 1.68
CA LEU A 38 -6.87 -4.88 2.41
C LEU A 38 -7.56 -5.97 3.23
N ASP A 39 -7.04 -7.17 3.16
CA ASP A 39 -7.45 -8.27 4.01
C ASP A 39 -6.33 -8.60 5.00
N PHE A 40 -6.71 -8.80 6.24
CA PHE A 40 -5.81 -9.18 7.31
C PHE A 40 -6.17 -10.57 7.79
N THR A 41 -5.18 -11.45 7.88
CA THR A 41 -5.31 -12.74 8.52
C THR A 41 -4.36 -12.78 9.72
N ALA A 42 -4.77 -13.42 10.80
CA ALA A 42 -3.92 -13.52 11.98
C ALA A 42 -3.70 -14.97 12.37
N ARG A 43 -2.48 -15.27 12.75
CA ARG A 43 -2.17 -16.52 13.43
C ARG A 43 -2.76 -16.52 14.83
N GLU A 44 -2.90 -17.70 15.42
CA GLU A 44 -3.34 -17.81 16.82
C GLU A 44 -2.34 -17.17 17.78
N ALA A 45 -1.03 -17.33 17.50
CA ALA A 45 0.02 -16.62 18.22
C ALA A 45 0.13 -15.20 17.67
N LEU A 46 -0.45 -14.24 18.35
CA LEU A 46 -0.53 -12.85 17.93
C LEU A 46 -0.28 -11.91 19.10
N ASN A 47 0.50 -10.86 18.87
CA ASN A 47 0.76 -9.79 19.83
C ASN A 47 1.22 -10.34 21.19
N THR A 48 2.16 -11.27 21.12
CA THR A 48 2.70 -12.01 22.27
C THR A 48 3.85 -11.26 22.93
N ASP A 49 4.14 -11.57 24.21
CA ASP A 49 5.32 -11.09 24.91
C ASP A 49 6.26 -12.25 25.18
N SER A 50 7.37 -12.31 24.47
CA SER A 50 8.37 -13.38 24.62
C SER A 50 9.07 -13.41 25.99
N ARG A 51 8.91 -12.35 26.79
CA ARG A 51 9.45 -12.27 28.15
C ARG A 51 8.55 -12.97 29.18
N GLU A 52 7.31 -13.25 28.81
CA GLU A 52 6.35 -13.95 29.66
C GLU A 52 6.38 -15.45 29.37
N ASN A 53 6.44 -16.28 30.40
CA ASN A 53 6.49 -17.74 30.25
C ASN A 53 5.20 -18.35 29.68
N ASN A 54 4.09 -17.64 29.74
CA ASN A 54 2.80 -18.03 29.20
C ASN A 54 2.11 -16.82 28.57
N SER A 55 2.79 -16.23 27.57
CA SER A 55 2.24 -15.08 26.89
C SER A 55 0.94 -15.44 26.16
N LEU A 56 -0.13 -14.80 26.56
CA LEU A 56 -1.42 -14.90 25.87
C LEU A 56 -1.39 -14.05 24.59
N SER A 57 -1.97 -14.61 23.56
CA SER A 57 -2.25 -13.84 22.35
C SER A 57 -3.32 -12.79 22.63
N GLU A 58 -3.11 -11.60 22.08
CA GLU A 58 -4.04 -10.48 22.22
C GLU A 58 -4.40 -9.89 20.86
N PRO A 59 -5.56 -9.27 20.70
CA PRO A 59 -5.86 -8.51 19.51
C PRO A 59 -4.81 -7.40 19.28
N VAL A 60 -4.57 -7.08 18.02
CA VAL A 60 -3.70 -5.99 17.63
C VAL A 60 -4.48 -4.97 16.81
N VAL A 61 -4.22 -3.70 17.06
CA VAL A 61 -4.69 -2.62 16.20
C VAL A 61 -3.71 -2.47 15.05
N VAL A 62 -4.24 -2.54 13.84
CA VAL A 62 -3.48 -2.28 12.62
C VAL A 62 -3.94 -0.94 12.07
N ARG A 63 -3.00 -0.02 11.92
CA ARG A 63 -3.28 1.31 11.38
C ARG A 63 -2.80 1.41 9.95
N VAL A 64 -3.68 1.89 9.08
CA VAL A 64 -3.41 2.04 7.66
C VAL A 64 -3.38 3.52 7.32
N TYR A 65 -2.29 3.95 6.68
CA TYR A 65 -2.11 5.32 6.21
C TYR A 65 -2.08 5.34 4.69
N GLN A 66 -2.73 6.33 4.10
CA GLN A 66 -2.52 6.67 2.69
C GLN A 66 -1.61 7.90 2.61
N LEU A 67 -0.48 7.75 1.92
CA LEU A 67 0.59 8.74 1.91
C LEU A 67 0.88 9.24 0.50
N LYS A 68 1.16 10.54 0.37
CA LYS A 68 1.72 11.13 -0.86
C LYS A 68 3.17 10.71 -1.09
N ASP A 69 3.96 10.73 -0.02
CA ASP A 69 5.38 10.36 0.00
C ASP A 69 5.65 9.50 1.23
N ARG A 70 6.60 8.60 1.11
CA ARG A 70 6.97 7.69 2.20
C ARG A 70 8.18 8.13 3.02
N LYS A 71 8.88 9.18 2.61
CA LYS A 71 10.16 9.58 3.23
C LYS A 71 10.04 9.86 4.72
N ASN A 72 9.04 10.63 5.12
CA ASN A 72 8.81 10.92 6.54
C ASN A 72 8.40 9.68 7.32
N PHE A 73 7.58 8.83 6.72
CA PHE A 73 7.20 7.56 7.33
C PHE A 73 8.41 6.64 7.52
N ASP A 74 9.26 6.50 6.51
CA ASP A 74 10.44 5.62 6.57
C ASP A 74 11.45 6.06 7.64
N LYS A 75 11.53 7.35 7.93
CA LYS A 75 12.42 7.92 8.97
C LYS A 75 11.83 7.86 10.37
N THR A 76 10.53 7.64 10.48
CA THR A 76 9.82 7.68 11.76
C THR A 76 10.02 6.37 12.51
N VAL A 77 10.39 6.46 13.78
CA VAL A 77 10.49 5.31 14.67
C VAL A 77 9.13 4.98 15.28
N TYR A 78 8.96 3.74 15.70
CA TYR A 78 7.70 3.21 16.24
C TYR A 78 7.11 4.08 17.36
N GLN A 79 7.93 4.49 18.32
CA GLN A 79 7.49 5.30 19.46
C GLN A 79 6.93 6.66 19.02
N GLN A 80 7.50 7.26 18.00
CA GLN A 80 7.02 8.54 17.48
C GLN A 80 5.66 8.40 16.81
N LEU A 81 5.44 7.30 16.07
CA LEU A 81 4.14 7.02 15.48
C LEU A 81 3.05 6.81 16.55
N LEU A 82 3.39 6.14 17.66
CA LEU A 82 2.45 5.97 18.77
C LEU A 82 2.07 7.27 19.45
N GLN A 83 3.02 8.20 19.55
CA GLN A 83 2.83 9.45 20.31
C GLN A 83 2.16 10.54 19.49
N ASP A 84 2.58 10.71 18.23
CA ASP A 84 2.15 11.88 17.44
C ASP A 84 2.28 11.63 15.93
N ASP A 85 1.62 10.62 15.43
CA ASP A 85 1.62 10.28 14.01
C ASP A 85 1.05 11.42 13.13
N ALA A 86 0.02 12.09 13.62
CA ALA A 86 -0.65 13.15 12.88
C ALA A 86 0.28 14.34 12.60
N SER A 87 1.11 14.73 13.56
CA SER A 87 2.09 15.81 13.40
C SER A 87 3.24 15.41 12.49
N ILE A 88 3.76 14.21 12.68
CA ILE A 88 4.94 13.71 11.95
C ILE A 88 4.63 13.47 10.48
N LEU A 89 3.46 12.91 10.19
CA LEU A 89 3.03 12.57 8.84
C LEU A 89 2.15 13.63 8.18
N LYS A 90 1.96 14.77 8.84
CA LYS A 90 1.04 15.84 8.46
C LYS A 90 1.03 16.20 6.97
N ASP A 91 2.22 16.37 6.40
CA ASP A 91 2.35 16.84 5.02
C ASP A 91 2.10 15.72 3.99
N ASP A 92 2.26 14.48 4.39
CA ASP A 92 2.19 13.33 3.52
C ASP A 92 0.92 12.49 3.71
N MET A 93 0.32 12.55 4.90
CA MET A 93 -0.86 11.74 5.22
C MET A 93 -2.13 12.32 4.62
N LEU A 94 -2.79 11.55 3.78
CA LEU A 94 -4.07 11.91 3.16
C LEU A 94 -5.26 11.31 3.91
N ALA A 95 -5.10 10.11 4.42
CA ALA A 95 -6.12 9.39 5.15
C ALA A 95 -5.49 8.35 6.07
N SER A 96 -6.19 8.01 7.14
CA SER A 96 -5.81 6.90 8.01
C SER A 96 -7.04 6.18 8.55
N ARG A 97 -6.89 4.88 8.83
CA ARG A 97 -7.93 4.06 9.40
C ARG A 97 -7.34 2.93 10.23
N ASP A 98 -8.00 2.60 11.32
CA ASP A 98 -7.62 1.51 12.21
C ASP A 98 -8.52 0.29 11.99
N VAL A 99 -7.92 -0.89 12.09
CA VAL A 99 -8.61 -2.18 12.08
C VAL A 99 -8.11 -3.00 13.26
N VAL A 100 -9.02 -3.67 13.94
CA VAL A 100 -8.66 -4.61 15.02
C VAL A 100 -8.60 -6.02 14.44
N VAL A 101 -7.46 -6.68 14.61
CA VAL A 101 -7.25 -8.06 14.18
C VAL A 101 -7.12 -8.94 15.42
N LYS A 102 -7.94 -9.98 15.49
CA LYS A 102 -7.98 -10.91 16.63
C LYS A 102 -7.11 -12.14 16.34
N PRO A 103 -6.54 -12.78 17.38
CA PRO A 103 -5.81 -14.03 17.21
C PRO A 103 -6.65 -15.09 16.49
N GLY A 104 -6.07 -15.70 15.44
CA GLY A 104 -6.75 -16.69 14.62
C GLY A 104 -7.92 -16.17 13.77
N GLY A 105 -8.12 -14.85 13.73
CA GLY A 105 -9.22 -14.20 13.02
C GLY A 105 -8.79 -13.51 11.73
N ASP A 106 -9.80 -13.09 11.01
CA ASP A 106 -9.65 -12.30 9.78
C ASP A 106 -10.33 -10.94 9.96
N ALA A 107 -9.83 -9.95 9.25
CA ALA A 107 -10.44 -8.63 9.19
C ALA A 107 -10.22 -8.04 7.79
N SER A 108 -11.17 -7.26 7.33
CA SER A 108 -11.08 -6.59 6.05
C SER A 108 -11.21 -5.08 6.23
N LEU A 109 -10.47 -4.34 5.42
CA LEU A 109 -10.55 -2.90 5.35
C LEU A 109 -10.90 -2.48 3.93
N ASP A 110 -11.99 -1.75 3.80
CA ASP A 110 -12.36 -1.07 2.57
C ASP A 110 -12.47 0.42 2.86
N MET A 111 -11.70 1.22 2.16
CA MET A 111 -11.74 2.67 2.28
C MET A 111 -11.54 3.34 0.94
N PRO A 112 -12.12 4.54 0.74
CA PRO A 112 -11.87 5.29 -0.49
C PRO A 112 -10.38 5.51 -0.69
N MET A 113 -9.90 5.27 -1.92
CA MET A 113 -8.51 5.54 -2.27
C MET A 113 -8.35 7.00 -2.68
N GLU A 114 -7.50 7.71 -1.96
CA GLU A 114 -7.18 9.10 -2.27
C GLU A 114 -6.41 9.19 -3.60
N GLU A 115 -6.77 10.15 -4.43
CA GLU A 115 -6.17 10.28 -5.78
C GLU A 115 -4.66 10.55 -5.72
N GLU A 116 -4.21 11.32 -4.75
CA GLU A 116 -2.82 11.70 -4.59
C GLU A 116 -1.99 10.69 -3.80
N ALA A 117 -2.61 9.64 -3.26
CA ALA A 117 -1.90 8.61 -2.51
C ALA A 117 -1.02 7.77 -3.45
N GLN A 118 0.27 7.71 -3.15
CA GLN A 118 1.25 6.90 -3.87
C GLN A 118 1.67 5.66 -3.08
N PHE A 119 1.46 5.68 -1.76
CA PHE A 119 1.86 4.61 -0.86
C PHE A 119 0.76 4.34 0.16
N VAL A 120 0.65 3.07 0.51
CA VAL A 120 -0.16 2.62 1.64
C VAL A 120 0.78 2.05 2.68
N ALA A 121 0.84 2.69 3.84
CA ALA A 121 1.64 2.22 4.97
C ALA A 121 0.74 1.50 5.95
N VAL A 122 1.14 0.31 6.36
CA VAL A 122 0.40 -0.53 7.30
C VAL A 122 1.26 -0.76 8.53
N VAL A 123 0.75 -0.42 9.68
CA VAL A 123 1.46 -0.47 10.96
C VAL A 123 0.71 -1.36 11.93
N GLY A 124 1.36 -2.40 12.42
CA GLY A 124 0.87 -3.21 13.53
C GLY A 124 1.28 -2.58 14.85
N LEU A 125 0.32 -2.16 15.66
CA LEU A 125 0.58 -1.56 16.97
C LEU A 125 0.79 -2.65 18.02
N PHE A 126 1.83 -3.46 17.84
CA PHE A 126 2.20 -4.54 18.73
C PHE A 126 2.75 -4.03 20.06
N ARG A 127 2.55 -4.80 21.12
CA ARG A 127 3.14 -4.52 22.45
C ARG A 127 4.67 -4.55 22.40
N HIS A 128 5.23 -5.53 21.66
CA HIS A 128 6.66 -5.74 21.51
C HIS A 128 7.03 -5.93 20.04
N PRO A 129 7.03 -4.82 19.25
CA PRO A 129 7.38 -4.92 17.83
C PRO A 129 8.83 -5.32 17.64
N ASP A 130 9.12 -6.05 16.56
CA ASP A 130 10.48 -6.35 16.15
C ASP A 130 11.16 -5.10 15.60
N MET A 131 11.98 -4.47 16.43
CA MET A 131 12.71 -3.25 16.10
C MET A 131 13.99 -3.52 15.30
N THR A 132 14.44 -4.78 15.24
CA THR A 132 15.64 -5.15 14.50
C THR A 132 15.38 -5.23 13.00
N ASN A 133 14.28 -5.86 12.63
CA ASN A 133 13.89 -6.09 11.25
C ASN A 133 12.75 -5.18 10.78
N ASP A 134 12.22 -4.34 11.66
CA ASP A 134 11.10 -3.43 11.42
C ASP A 134 9.88 -4.12 10.77
N THR A 135 9.60 -5.35 11.16
CA THR A 135 8.50 -6.14 10.62
C THR A 135 7.12 -5.73 11.16
N TRP A 136 7.07 -4.73 12.02
CA TRP A 136 5.84 -4.12 12.51
C TRP A 136 5.16 -3.21 11.48
N LYS A 137 5.84 -2.89 10.39
CA LYS A 137 5.34 -2.04 9.31
C LYS A 137 5.53 -2.67 7.94
N GLN A 138 4.63 -2.33 7.03
CA GLN A 138 4.72 -2.66 5.60
C GLN A 138 4.35 -1.43 4.78
N VAL A 139 5.01 -1.21 3.66
CA VAL A 139 4.68 -0.15 2.71
C VAL A 139 4.37 -0.76 1.36
N ILE A 140 3.19 -0.46 0.85
CA ILE A 140 2.71 -0.95 -0.45
C ILE A 140 2.67 0.24 -1.40
N LYS A 141 3.31 0.12 -2.55
CA LYS A 141 3.20 1.13 -3.60
C LYS A 141 1.82 1.06 -4.24
N ARG A 142 1.28 2.21 -4.65
CA ARG A 142 0.02 2.24 -5.40
C ARG A 142 0.05 1.32 -6.63
N SER A 143 1.18 1.26 -7.33
CA SER A 143 1.38 0.39 -8.49
C SER A 143 1.30 -1.12 -8.18
N ASP A 144 1.46 -1.49 -6.92
CA ASP A 144 1.37 -2.89 -6.46
C ASP A 144 -0.04 -3.25 -5.94
N LEU A 145 -0.99 -2.34 -6.07
CA LEU A 145 -2.41 -2.58 -5.75
C LEU A 145 -3.15 -3.07 -6.99
N ASP A 146 -4.10 -3.96 -6.78
CA ASP A 146 -5.01 -4.43 -7.81
C ASP A 146 -6.43 -3.94 -7.48
N PRO A 147 -7.16 -3.32 -8.42
CA PRO A 147 -8.51 -2.83 -8.15
C PRO A 147 -9.53 -3.95 -7.92
N ASP A 148 -9.25 -5.15 -8.38
CA ASP A 148 -10.15 -6.30 -8.30
C ASP A 148 -9.76 -7.31 -7.22
N LYS A 149 -8.53 -7.21 -6.68
CA LYS A 149 -8.01 -8.16 -5.68
C LYS A 149 -7.47 -7.42 -4.46
N PRO A 150 -7.88 -7.80 -3.25
CA PRO A 150 -7.27 -7.22 -2.05
C PRO A 150 -5.82 -7.65 -1.90
N ARG A 151 -4.99 -6.79 -1.30
CA ARG A 151 -3.70 -7.22 -0.78
C ARG A 151 -3.93 -7.86 0.58
N ILE A 152 -3.23 -8.94 0.83
CA ILE A 152 -3.37 -9.73 2.04
C ILE A 152 -2.14 -9.52 2.92
N LEU A 153 -2.37 -9.19 4.18
CA LEU A 153 -1.33 -9.10 5.20
C LEU A 153 -1.61 -10.13 6.29
N GLU A 154 -0.60 -10.93 6.61
CA GLU A 154 -0.66 -11.86 7.72
C GLU A 154 -0.01 -11.24 8.95
N ALA A 155 -0.73 -11.24 10.06
CA ALA A 155 -0.20 -10.87 11.37
C ALA A 155 0.11 -12.14 12.18
N GLY A 156 1.30 -12.24 12.70
CA GLY A 156 1.71 -13.38 13.52
C GLY A 156 2.80 -12.96 14.49
N ASP A 157 2.74 -13.44 15.73
CA ASP A 157 3.60 -12.98 16.82
C ASP A 157 3.59 -11.44 16.92
N ASN A 158 4.65 -10.78 16.50
CA ASN A 158 4.77 -9.31 16.52
C ASN A 158 5.18 -8.76 15.15
N HIS A 159 4.80 -9.45 14.06
CA HIS A 159 5.15 -9.06 12.70
C HIS A 159 3.94 -8.99 11.78
N LEU A 160 4.07 -8.16 10.75
CA LEU A 160 3.21 -8.15 9.58
C LEU A 160 3.97 -8.69 8.38
N THR A 161 3.36 -9.58 7.64
CA THR A 161 3.90 -10.11 6.39
C THR A 161 2.95 -9.80 5.25
N LEU A 162 3.45 -9.10 4.22
CA LEU A 162 2.67 -8.84 3.01
C LEU A 162 2.73 -10.06 2.11
N GLN A 163 1.57 -10.65 1.84
CA GLN A 163 1.47 -11.79 0.93
C GLN A 163 1.60 -11.33 -0.52
N PRO A 164 2.28 -12.10 -1.38
CA PRO A 164 2.34 -11.78 -2.80
C PRO A 164 0.95 -11.86 -3.43
N LEU A 165 0.70 -11.05 -4.47
CA LEU A 165 -0.50 -11.19 -5.28
C LEU A 165 -0.47 -12.57 -5.95
N LYS A 166 -1.59 -13.28 -5.88
CA LYS A 166 -1.74 -14.55 -6.59
C LYS A 166 -1.91 -14.24 -8.07
N ASP A 167 -1.06 -14.82 -8.89
CA ASP A 167 -1.25 -14.87 -10.33
C ASP A 167 -2.46 -15.78 -10.63
N ASP A 168 -3.26 -15.38 -11.60
CA ASP A 168 -4.40 -16.19 -12.08
C ASP A 168 -3.93 -17.35 -12.95
#